data_6f11343ae6472792b0856d7f4c623f50
#
_entry.id   6f11343ae6472792b0856d7f4c623f50
#
_cell.length_a   1.000
_cell.length_b   1.000
_cell.length_c   1.000
_cell.angle_alpha   90.00
_cell.angle_beta   90.00
_cell.angle_gamma   90.00
#
_symmetry.space_group_name_H-M   'P 1'
#
loop_
_entity.id
_entity.type
_entity.pdbx_description
1 polymer ?
#
loop_
_entity_poly.entity_id
_entity_poly.type
_entity_poly.pdbx_seq_one_letter_code
_entity_poly.pdbx_strand_id
1 'polypeptide(L)'
;GLVHAIDTHMASASALCAIAVKIEGPEETVIPEDAVVAIATLCRTHQGNWARIGPDRFACVVPHLTAADGLVLAQHLLNAFPDAENQPFTVGVAAYPTINYVRTQIVENAEKALEHASFFGPGTITGFDAVSLNISGDRYYQAGDIAGAIGEYQKGLLLDPADANLHNSLGVCHGVLKDFENALSAFENAIWLSPQEVMAIYNKAYILLLKGNLEQALGCFLKADTCEPNVFEVIFHIGQIFVEMGANEKARPYLEAATLANNRSGPAFKSLGACLDKLGLTKEAIQAYKRAVKINPGDAESLSLLGRLYTERGESLDVASVLCEQSVRLAPDNGLFRHRLGHVFLNQGKLNHALAEFELAAAMGHDSQPQIEETQDRMTASRAS
;
A
#
# COMPACT_ATOMS: atom_id res chain seq x y z
N GLY A 1 -23.17 12.27 -30.80
CA GLY A 1 -21.91 11.58 -30.44
C GLY A 1 -22.07 10.06 -30.63
N LEU A 2 -21.02 9.28 -30.33
CA LEU A 2 -20.98 7.82 -30.55
C LEU A 2 -22.12 7.06 -29.85
N VAL A 3 -22.47 7.43 -28.62
CA VAL A 3 -23.59 6.84 -27.90
C VAL A 3 -24.90 6.94 -28.69
N HIS A 4 -25.20 8.12 -29.23
CA HIS A 4 -26.39 8.31 -30.07
C HIS A 4 -26.34 7.45 -31.34
N ALA A 5 -25.18 7.34 -31.98
CA ALA A 5 -25.01 6.49 -33.17
C ALA A 5 -25.22 4.99 -32.83
N ILE A 6 -24.76 4.54 -31.69
CA ILE A 6 -24.98 3.17 -31.20
C ILE A 6 -26.47 2.88 -31.01
N ASP A 7 -27.20 3.82 -30.39
CA ASP A 7 -28.62 3.66 -30.08
C ASP A 7 -29.55 3.79 -31.30
N THR A 8 -29.13 4.55 -32.30
CA THR A 8 -29.97 4.83 -33.50
C THR A 8 -29.55 4.03 -34.73
N HIS A 9 -28.29 4.20 -35.17
CA HIS A 9 -27.82 3.62 -36.43
C HIS A 9 -27.39 2.16 -36.30
N MET A 10 -27.01 1.72 -35.09
CA MET A 10 -26.55 0.36 -34.82
C MET A 10 -27.52 -0.42 -33.92
N ALA A 11 -28.74 0.08 -33.67
CA ALA A 11 -29.72 -0.54 -32.81
C ALA A 11 -30.07 -1.99 -33.16
N SER A 12 -30.05 -2.29 -34.45
CA SER A 12 -30.36 -3.67 -35.00
C SER A 12 -29.16 -4.61 -35.01
N ALA A 13 -27.93 -4.11 -34.75
CA ALA A 13 -26.74 -4.94 -34.76
C ALA A 13 -26.70 -5.85 -33.53
N SER A 14 -26.59 -7.16 -33.74
CA SER A 14 -26.44 -8.14 -32.65
C SER A 14 -25.06 -8.12 -32.00
N ALA A 15 -24.05 -7.67 -32.75
CA ALA A 15 -22.66 -7.52 -32.27
C ALA A 15 -22.13 -6.13 -32.67
N LEU A 16 -21.31 -5.56 -31.79
CA LEU A 16 -20.60 -4.31 -32.02
C LEU A 16 -19.13 -4.51 -31.58
N CYS A 17 -18.21 -3.82 -32.26
CA CYS A 17 -16.82 -3.70 -31.85
C CYS A 17 -16.46 -2.23 -31.71
N ALA A 18 -15.89 -1.86 -30.57
CA ALA A 18 -15.30 -0.55 -30.35
C ALA A 18 -13.77 -0.66 -30.35
N ILE A 19 -13.13 0.28 -31.01
CA ILE A 19 -11.67 0.42 -31.09
C ILE A 19 -11.35 1.80 -30.56
N ALA A 20 -10.73 1.87 -29.39
CA ALA A 20 -10.21 3.11 -28.80
C ALA A 20 -8.74 3.24 -29.19
N VAL A 21 -8.37 4.40 -29.73
CA VAL A 21 -7.03 4.66 -30.26
C VAL A 21 -6.47 5.89 -29.53
N LYS A 22 -5.29 5.77 -28.96
CA LYS A 22 -4.50 6.90 -28.50
C LYS A 22 -3.41 7.18 -29.54
N ILE A 23 -3.27 8.45 -29.92
CA ILE A 23 -2.18 8.90 -30.76
C ILE A 23 -1.04 9.34 -29.85
N GLU A 24 0.09 8.65 -29.96
CA GLU A 24 1.26 8.90 -29.13
C GLU A 24 2.04 10.12 -29.69
N GLY A 25 2.54 10.94 -28.78
CA GLY A 25 3.35 12.11 -29.09
C GLY A 25 3.58 12.96 -27.83
N PRO A 26 4.50 13.93 -27.85
CA PRO A 26 4.66 14.88 -26.77
C PRO A 26 3.36 15.69 -26.54
N GLU A 27 3.06 16.07 -25.28
CA GLU A 27 1.79 16.68 -24.85
C GLU A 27 1.34 17.93 -25.63
N GLU A 28 2.24 18.60 -26.37
CA GLU A 28 1.96 19.80 -27.17
C GLU A 28 1.98 19.53 -28.70
N THR A 29 2.03 18.27 -29.14
CA THR A 29 2.14 17.97 -30.57
C THR A 29 0.79 18.09 -31.25
N VAL A 30 0.81 18.73 -32.43
CA VAL A 30 -0.31 18.70 -33.37
C VAL A 30 -0.53 17.26 -33.80
N ILE A 31 -1.76 16.73 -33.57
CA ILE A 31 -2.11 15.37 -33.97
C ILE A 31 -1.85 15.23 -35.47
N PRO A 32 -1.09 14.22 -35.94
CA PRO A 32 -0.83 14.00 -37.35
C PRO A 32 -2.15 13.80 -38.11
N GLU A 33 -2.36 14.57 -39.21
CA GLU A 33 -3.59 14.52 -40.00
C GLU A 33 -3.78 13.15 -40.64
N ASP A 34 -2.70 12.53 -41.08
CA ASP A 34 -2.67 11.19 -41.68
C ASP A 34 -3.12 10.10 -40.69
N ALA A 35 -2.78 10.22 -39.39
CA ALA A 35 -3.25 9.32 -38.36
C ALA A 35 -4.76 9.42 -38.16
N VAL A 36 -5.31 10.65 -38.12
CA VAL A 36 -6.78 10.84 -38.01
C VAL A 36 -7.49 10.33 -39.29
N VAL A 37 -6.92 10.56 -40.47
CA VAL A 37 -7.45 10.05 -41.74
C VAL A 37 -7.46 8.52 -41.77
N ALA A 38 -6.41 7.87 -41.24
CA ALA A 38 -6.35 6.41 -41.17
C ALA A 38 -7.47 5.85 -40.28
N ILE A 39 -7.68 6.41 -39.06
CA ILE A 39 -8.77 6.04 -38.18
C ILE A 39 -10.14 6.23 -38.81
N ALA A 40 -10.36 7.40 -39.45
CA ALA A 40 -11.62 7.71 -40.13
C ALA A 40 -11.90 6.76 -41.30
N THR A 41 -10.86 6.42 -42.08
CA THR A 41 -10.95 5.52 -43.24
C THR A 41 -11.28 4.09 -42.77
N LEU A 42 -10.57 3.57 -41.75
CA LEU A 42 -10.85 2.26 -41.18
C LEU A 42 -12.31 2.15 -40.73
N CYS A 43 -12.80 3.16 -40.04
CA CYS A 43 -14.16 3.19 -39.55
C CYS A 43 -15.21 3.19 -40.66
N ARG A 44 -15.04 4.06 -41.68
CA ARG A 44 -15.95 4.19 -42.84
C ARG A 44 -16.00 2.94 -43.69
N THR A 45 -14.85 2.30 -43.92
CA THR A 45 -14.76 1.06 -44.74
C THR A 45 -15.63 -0.05 -44.13
N HIS A 46 -15.80 -0.06 -42.83
CA HIS A 46 -16.60 -1.06 -42.11
C HIS A 46 -17.96 -0.52 -41.64
N GLN A 47 -18.49 0.54 -42.26
CA GLN A 47 -19.78 1.16 -41.96
C GLN A 47 -19.92 1.60 -40.46
N GLY A 48 -18.80 1.92 -39.84
CA GLY A 48 -18.72 2.35 -38.44
C GLY A 48 -18.87 3.88 -38.29
N ASN A 49 -18.97 4.29 -37.03
CA ASN A 49 -18.94 5.69 -36.61
C ASN A 49 -17.73 5.93 -35.73
N TRP A 50 -17.10 7.08 -35.88
CA TRP A 50 -15.96 7.47 -35.08
C TRP A 50 -16.13 8.86 -34.47
N ALA A 51 -15.44 9.13 -33.39
CA ALA A 51 -15.36 10.44 -32.77
C ALA A 51 -14.06 10.60 -31.99
N ARG A 52 -13.66 11.85 -31.80
CA ARG A 52 -12.64 12.22 -30.82
C ARG A 52 -13.26 12.17 -29.43
N ILE A 53 -12.63 11.45 -28.50
CA ILE A 53 -13.08 11.23 -27.11
C ILE A 53 -12.17 11.88 -26.08
N GLY A 54 -11.01 12.37 -26.51
CA GLY A 54 -10.04 13.05 -25.67
C GLY A 54 -9.08 13.91 -26.50
N PRO A 55 -8.12 14.58 -25.87
CA PRO A 55 -7.14 15.42 -26.57
C PRO A 55 -6.35 14.67 -27.65
N ASP A 56 -5.97 13.43 -27.35
CA ASP A 56 -5.14 12.52 -28.14
C ASP A 56 -5.86 11.19 -28.44
N ARG A 57 -7.15 11.08 -28.07
CA ARG A 57 -7.90 9.82 -28.12
C ARG A 57 -9.08 9.87 -29.07
N PHE A 58 -9.25 8.78 -29.78
CA PHE A 58 -10.35 8.56 -30.72
C PHE A 58 -11.01 7.22 -30.45
N ALA A 59 -12.29 7.12 -30.73
CA ALA A 59 -13.00 5.85 -30.70
C ALA A 59 -13.73 5.61 -32.03
N CYS A 60 -13.70 4.38 -32.50
CA CYS A 60 -14.43 3.88 -33.64
C CYS A 60 -15.35 2.76 -33.16
N VAL A 61 -16.63 2.78 -33.54
CA VAL A 61 -17.58 1.70 -33.27
C VAL A 61 -18.07 1.14 -34.60
N VAL A 62 -17.93 -0.17 -34.76
CA VAL A 62 -18.24 -0.89 -35.99
C VAL A 62 -19.29 -1.98 -35.70
N PRO A 63 -20.38 -2.03 -36.45
CA PRO A 63 -21.40 -3.07 -36.31
C PRO A 63 -20.96 -4.41 -36.91
N HIS A 64 -21.57 -5.49 -36.42
CA HIS A 64 -21.43 -6.86 -36.94
C HIS A 64 -20.02 -7.46 -36.85
N LEU A 65 -19.15 -6.91 -35.97
CA LEU A 65 -17.81 -7.43 -35.73
C LEU A 65 -17.66 -8.00 -34.31
N THR A 66 -16.84 -9.03 -34.23
CA THR A 66 -16.42 -9.65 -32.96
C THR A 66 -15.15 -8.96 -32.39
N ALA A 67 -14.75 -9.33 -31.18
CA ALA A 67 -13.48 -8.87 -30.59
C ALA A 67 -12.28 -9.29 -31.47
N ALA A 68 -12.30 -10.52 -32.01
CA ALA A 68 -11.23 -11.01 -32.89
C ALA A 68 -11.12 -10.18 -34.16
N ASP A 69 -12.25 -9.85 -34.80
CA ASP A 69 -12.26 -8.98 -35.98
C ASP A 69 -11.71 -7.59 -35.64
N GLY A 70 -12.08 -7.04 -34.47
CA GLY A 70 -11.57 -5.75 -33.99
C GLY A 70 -10.07 -5.74 -33.77
N LEU A 71 -9.49 -6.81 -33.23
CA LEU A 71 -8.05 -6.95 -33.08
C LEU A 71 -7.33 -6.99 -34.44
N VAL A 72 -7.91 -7.67 -35.43
CA VAL A 72 -7.39 -7.68 -36.80
C VAL A 72 -7.44 -6.27 -37.40
N LEU A 73 -8.53 -5.54 -37.22
CA LEU A 73 -8.63 -4.15 -37.68
C LEU A 73 -7.63 -3.22 -37.03
N ALA A 74 -7.44 -3.37 -35.73
CA ALA A 74 -6.43 -2.63 -34.96
C ALA A 74 -5.01 -2.91 -35.49
N GLN A 75 -4.71 -4.18 -35.84
CA GLN A 75 -3.44 -4.56 -36.46
C GLN A 75 -3.26 -3.94 -37.84
N HIS A 76 -4.33 -3.85 -38.67
CA HIS A 76 -4.28 -3.17 -39.93
C HIS A 76 -3.97 -1.66 -39.76
N LEU A 77 -4.51 -1.02 -38.71
CA LEU A 77 -4.19 0.38 -38.41
C LEU A 77 -2.70 0.56 -38.08
N LEU A 78 -2.12 -0.31 -37.24
CA LEU A 78 -0.69 -0.26 -36.96
C LEU A 78 0.17 -0.53 -38.18
N ASN A 79 -0.21 -1.48 -39.01
CA ASN A 79 0.53 -1.82 -40.23
C ASN A 79 0.53 -0.71 -41.30
N ALA A 80 -0.41 0.25 -41.23
CA ALA A 80 -0.39 1.44 -42.07
C ALA A 80 0.76 2.40 -41.72
N PHE A 81 1.39 2.21 -40.54
CA PHE A 81 2.53 2.98 -40.06
C PHE A 81 3.65 2.01 -39.64
N PRO A 82 4.41 1.46 -40.61
CA PRO A 82 5.31 0.32 -40.37
C PRO A 82 6.61 0.65 -39.62
N ASP A 83 6.88 1.91 -39.31
CA ASP A 83 8.05 2.30 -38.55
C ASP A 83 7.84 1.96 -37.07
N ALA A 84 8.45 0.85 -36.63
CA ALA A 84 8.29 0.32 -35.26
C ALA A 84 8.82 1.27 -34.18
N GLU A 85 9.76 2.15 -34.49
CA GLU A 85 10.31 3.13 -33.53
C GLU A 85 9.40 4.36 -33.36
N ASN A 86 8.54 4.62 -34.36
CA ASN A 86 7.63 5.77 -34.42
C ASN A 86 6.17 5.34 -34.57
N GLN A 87 5.74 4.22 -33.94
CA GLN A 87 4.34 3.81 -33.98
C GLN A 87 3.46 4.87 -33.30
N PRO A 88 2.56 5.52 -34.06
CA PRO A 88 1.79 6.63 -33.50
C PRO A 88 0.59 6.17 -32.66
N PHE A 89 0.32 4.87 -32.58
CA PHE A 89 -0.90 4.37 -31.97
C PHE A 89 -0.66 3.39 -30.83
N THR A 90 -1.49 3.54 -29.78
CA THR A 90 -1.82 2.49 -28.81
C THR A 90 -3.31 2.22 -28.92
N VAL A 91 -3.73 0.95 -28.90
CA VAL A 91 -5.10 0.57 -29.26
C VAL A 91 -5.72 -0.34 -28.23
N GLY A 92 -6.94 -0.01 -27.80
CA GLY A 92 -7.80 -0.86 -27.00
C GLY A 92 -9.02 -1.32 -27.81
N VAL A 93 -9.40 -2.59 -27.70
CA VAL A 93 -10.52 -3.19 -28.44
C VAL A 93 -11.51 -3.80 -27.47
N ALA A 94 -12.80 -3.52 -27.62
CA ALA A 94 -13.87 -4.17 -26.88
C ALA A 94 -14.99 -4.60 -27.81
N ALA A 95 -15.72 -5.65 -27.44
CA ALA A 95 -16.86 -6.14 -28.17
C ALA A 95 -18.14 -6.15 -27.32
N TYR A 96 -19.27 -6.09 -27.97
CA TYR A 96 -20.60 -6.34 -27.40
C TYR A 96 -21.26 -7.47 -28.16
N PRO A 97 -21.92 -8.43 -27.48
CA PRO A 97 -22.14 -8.50 -26.04
C PRO A 97 -20.90 -8.96 -25.26
N THR A 98 -20.71 -8.41 -24.06
CA THR A 98 -19.67 -8.83 -23.11
C THR A 98 -20.23 -8.74 -21.70
N ILE A 99 -20.23 -9.83 -20.94
CA ILE A 99 -20.82 -9.93 -19.60
C ILE A 99 -22.25 -9.33 -19.60
N ASN A 100 -22.54 -8.50 -18.61
CA ASN A 100 -23.81 -7.77 -18.43
C ASN A 100 -23.72 -6.28 -18.82
N TYR A 101 -22.70 -5.87 -19.58
CA TYR A 101 -22.60 -4.51 -20.08
C TYR A 101 -23.66 -4.18 -21.10
N VAL A 102 -24.22 -2.98 -21.03
CA VAL A 102 -25.10 -2.47 -22.07
C VAL A 102 -24.26 -1.99 -23.27
N ARG A 103 -24.86 -2.01 -24.47
CA ARG A 103 -24.13 -1.70 -25.71
C ARG A 103 -23.46 -0.33 -25.74
N THR A 104 -24.00 0.67 -25.03
CA THR A 104 -23.43 2.02 -24.96
C THR A 104 -22.15 2.10 -24.14
N GLN A 105 -21.87 1.10 -23.31
CA GLN A 105 -20.64 1.02 -22.49
C GLN A 105 -19.45 0.43 -23.26
N ILE A 106 -19.65 0.01 -24.53
CA ILE A 106 -18.60 -0.62 -25.31
C ILE A 106 -17.40 0.30 -25.55
N VAL A 107 -17.64 1.62 -25.70
CA VAL A 107 -16.55 2.61 -25.86
C VAL A 107 -15.74 2.72 -24.58
N GLU A 108 -16.38 2.80 -23.43
CA GLU A 108 -15.72 2.82 -22.12
C GLU A 108 -14.87 1.55 -21.92
N ASN A 109 -15.40 0.38 -22.31
CA ASN A 109 -14.65 -0.88 -22.21
C ASN A 109 -13.43 -0.89 -23.15
N ALA A 110 -13.54 -0.30 -24.34
CA ALA A 110 -12.40 -0.13 -25.24
C ALA A 110 -11.36 0.86 -24.69
N GLU A 111 -11.80 1.90 -23.96
CA GLU A 111 -10.87 2.80 -23.26
C GLU A 111 -10.15 2.09 -22.12
N LYS A 112 -10.81 1.21 -21.35
CA LYS A 112 -10.16 0.36 -20.33
C LYS A 112 -9.11 -0.57 -20.95
N ALA A 113 -9.42 -1.17 -22.10
CA ALA A 113 -8.44 -1.96 -22.86
C ALA A 113 -7.28 -1.10 -23.38
N LEU A 114 -7.55 0.13 -23.80
CA LEU A 114 -6.52 1.09 -24.21
C LEU A 114 -5.59 1.46 -23.04
N GLU A 115 -6.13 1.64 -21.86
CA GLU A 115 -5.32 1.86 -20.65
C GLU A 115 -4.43 0.65 -20.36
N HIS A 116 -4.94 -0.56 -20.48
CA HIS A 116 -4.15 -1.77 -20.35
C HIS A 116 -3.02 -1.81 -21.43
N ALA A 117 -3.32 -1.51 -22.69
CA ALA A 117 -2.33 -1.43 -23.76
C ALA A 117 -1.23 -0.40 -23.46
N SER A 118 -1.58 0.72 -22.83
CA SER A 118 -0.65 1.81 -22.53
C SER A 118 0.49 1.43 -21.57
N PHE A 119 0.34 0.36 -20.77
CA PHE A 119 1.42 -0.16 -19.92
C PHE A 119 2.57 -0.78 -20.74
N PHE A 120 2.29 -1.24 -21.95
CA PHE A 120 3.28 -1.86 -22.83
C PHE A 120 3.90 -0.85 -23.82
N GLY A 121 3.34 0.36 -23.89
CA GLY A 121 3.84 1.45 -24.74
C GLY A 121 3.25 1.47 -26.15
N PRO A 122 3.77 2.37 -26.99
CA PRO A 122 3.32 2.57 -28.37
C PRO A 122 3.38 1.29 -29.21
N GLY A 123 2.49 1.17 -30.16
CA GLY A 123 2.40 -0.01 -31.03
C GLY A 123 1.68 -1.21 -30.42
N THR A 124 1.13 -1.08 -29.21
CA THR A 124 0.45 -2.18 -28.52
C THR A 124 -1.05 -2.17 -28.78
N ILE A 125 -1.60 -3.38 -28.94
CA ILE A 125 -3.05 -3.63 -29.05
C ILE A 125 -3.45 -4.56 -27.91
N THR A 126 -4.52 -4.21 -27.19
CA THR A 126 -5.09 -5.07 -26.13
C THR A 126 -6.60 -5.18 -26.32
N GLY A 127 -7.12 -6.39 -26.14
CA GLY A 127 -8.56 -6.64 -26.01
C GLY A 127 -9.03 -6.38 -24.60
N PHE A 128 -10.29 -5.98 -24.44
CA PHE A 128 -10.92 -5.82 -23.15
C PHE A 128 -11.07 -7.18 -22.43
N ASP A 129 -10.48 -7.27 -21.26
CA ASP A 129 -10.36 -8.49 -20.46
C ASP A 129 -10.44 -8.20 -18.95
N ALA A 130 -10.21 -9.21 -18.14
CA ALA A 130 -10.19 -9.13 -16.69
C ALA A 130 -9.07 -8.18 -16.18
N VAL A 131 -7.92 -8.16 -16.85
CA VAL A 131 -6.79 -7.28 -16.49
C VAL A 131 -7.15 -5.82 -16.74
N SER A 132 -7.86 -5.51 -17.83
CA SER A 132 -8.38 -4.16 -18.10
C SER A 132 -9.29 -3.65 -16.96
N LEU A 133 -10.07 -4.54 -16.36
CA LEU A 133 -10.93 -4.25 -15.22
C LEU A 133 -10.15 -4.15 -13.91
N ASN A 134 -9.10 -4.94 -13.75
CA ASN A 134 -8.19 -4.79 -12.60
C ASN A 134 -7.54 -3.40 -12.60
N ILE A 135 -6.98 -2.99 -13.72
CA ILE A 135 -6.37 -1.66 -13.89
C ILE A 135 -7.38 -0.53 -13.63
N SER A 136 -8.60 -0.67 -14.17
CA SER A 136 -9.68 0.28 -13.91
C SER A 136 -10.05 0.34 -12.43
N GLY A 137 -10.13 -0.80 -11.75
CA GLY A 137 -10.37 -0.91 -10.33
C GLY A 137 -9.27 -0.27 -9.49
N ASP A 138 -8.00 -0.47 -9.85
CA ASP A 138 -6.85 0.15 -9.18
C ASP A 138 -6.90 1.68 -9.27
N ARG A 139 -7.36 2.24 -10.39
CA ARG A 139 -7.57 3.69 -10.53
C ARG A 139 -8.66 4.22 -9.59
N TYR A 140 -9.80 3.52 -9.50
CA TYR A 140 -10.85 3.88 -8.54
C TYR A 140 -10.33 3.80 -7.11
N TYR A 141 -9.56 2.74 -6.78
CA TYR A 141 -8.94 2.58 -5.48
C TYR A 141 -7.98 3.75 -5.13
N GLN A 142 -7.09 4.12 -6.06
CA GLN A 142 -6.17 5.24 -5.90
C GLN A 142 -6.88 6.59 -5.77
N ALA A 143 -8.03 6.76 -6.43
CA ALA A 143 -8.89 7.92 -6.29
C ALA A 143 -9.71 7.94 -4.99
N GLY A 144 -9.64 6.88 -4.17
CA GLY A 144 -10.39 6.73 -2.92
C GLY A 144 -11.82 6.23 -3.12
N ASP A 145 -12.25 5.93 -4.34
CA ASP A 145 -13.56 5.33 -4.63
C ASP A 145 -13.49 3.79 -4.49
N ILE A 146 -13.54 3.35 -3.25
CA ILE A 146 -13.45 1.92 -2.92
C ILE A 146 -14.64 1.14 -3.46
N ALA A 147 -15.84 1.75 -3.50
CA ALA A 147 -17.03 1.11 -4.03
C ALA A 147 -16.93 0.90 -5.56
N GLY A 148 -16.44 1.90 -6.28
CA GLY A 148 -16.14 1.80 -7.71
C GLY A 148 -15.10 0.71 -7.99
N ALA A 149 -14.01 0.66 -7.20
CA ALA A 149 -12.99 -0.38 -7.31
C ALA A 149 -13.56 -1.79 -7.15
N ILE A 150 -14.35 -2.03 -6.09
CA ILE A 150 -15.03 -3.31 -5.86
C ILE A 150 -15.89 -3.69 -7.06
N GLY A 151 -16.65 -2.73 -7.61
CA GLY A 151 -17.51 -2.98 -8.77
C GLY A 151 -16.73 -3.42 -10.01
N GLU A 152 -15.57 -2.83 -10.27
CA GLU A 152 -14.71 -3.23 -11.40
C GLU A 152 -14.07 -4.61 -11.18
N TYR A 153 -13.52 -4.88 -9.97
CA TYR A 153 -12.95 -6.20 -9.67
C TYR A 153 -13.98 -7.32 -9.75
N GLN A 154 -15.21 -7.09 -9.25
CA GLN A 154 -16.30 -8.06 -9.37
C GLN A 154 -16.67 -8.35 -10.82
N LYS A 155 -16.71 -7.33 -11.70
CA LYS A 155 -16.92 -7.52 -13.12
C LYS A 155 -15.75 -8.26 -13.78
N GLY A 156 -14.51 -7.99 -13.33
CA GLY A 156 -13.33 -8.73 -13.76
C GLY A 156 -13.44 -10.22 -13.46
N LEU A 157 -13.92 -10.57 -12.26
CA LEU A 157 -14.17 -11.95 -11.85
C LEU A 157 -15.34 -12.63 -12.61
N LEU A 158 -16.23 -11.86 -13.26
CA LEU A 158 -17.20 -12.45 -14.20
C LEU A 158 -16.55 -12.86 -15.53
N LEU A 159 -15.45 -12.17 -15.94
CA LEU A 159 -14.67 -12.52 -17.13
C LEU A 159 -13.69 -13.65 -16.84
N ASP A 160 -12.97 -13.55 -15.74
CA ASP A 160 -12.02 -14.57 -15.29
C ASP A 160 -12.18 -14.83 -13.78
N PRO A 161 -13.00 -15.82 -13.40
CA PRO A 161 -13.19 -16.21 -12.01
C PRO A 161 -11.93 -16.77 -11.33
N ALA A 162 -10.91 -17.14 -12.13
CA ALA A 162 -9.66 -17.73 -11.64
C ALA A 162 -8.49 -16.71 -11.56
N ASP A 163 -8.76 -15.42 -11.73
CA ASP A 163 -7.74 -14.39 -11.57
C ASP A 163 -7.44 -14.14 -10.09
N ALA A 164 -6.28 -14.62 -9.63
CA ALA A 164 -5.83 -14.45 -8.26
C ALA A 164 -5.58 -12.97 -7.88
N ASN A 165 -5.16 -12.12 -8.83
CA ASN A 165 -4.92 -10.70 -8.58
C ASN A 165 -6.21 -9.96 -8.28
N LEU A 166 -7.28 -10.24 -9.03
CA LEU A 166 -8.60 -9.64 -8.78
C LEU A 166 -9.15 -10.04 -7.40
N HIS A 167 -9.00 -11.30 -7.01
CA HIS A 167 -9.37 -11.74 -5.67
C HIS A 167 -8.53 -11.02 -4.60
N ASN A 168 -7.22 -10.87 -4.80
CA ASN A 168 -6.37 -10.13 -3.87
C ASN A 168 -6.77 -8.65 -3.79
N SER A 169 -6.98 -7.97 -4.92
CA SER A 169 -7.40 -6.56 -4.98
C SER A 169 -8.76 -6.34 -4.29
N LEU A 170 -9.70 -7.25 -4.50
CA LEU A 170 -10.99 -7.24 -3.80
C LEU A 170 -10.82 -7.40 -2.28
N GLY A 171 -9.94 -8.31 -1.85
CA GLY A 171 -9.60 -8.50 -0.44
C GLY A 171 -9.01 -7.23 0.21
N VAL A 172 -8.14 -6.52 -0.51
CA VAL A 172 -7.58 -5.23 -0.06
C VAL A 172 -8.69 -4.20 0.14
N CYS A 173 -9.62 -4.07 -0.81
CA CYS A 173 -10.75 -3.15 -0.68
C CYS A 173 -11.62 -3.47 0.54
N HIS A 174 -11.96 -4.73 0.77
CA HIS A 174 -12.70 -5.14 1.98
C HIS A 174 -11.91 -4.86 3.25
N GLY A 175 -10.58 -5.05 3.23
CA GLY A 175 -9.69 -4.70 4.35
C GLY A 175 -9.73 -3.22 4.71
N VAL A 176 -9.70 -2.33 3.71
CA VAL A 176 -9.83 -0.87 3.89
C VAL A 176 -11.17 -0.50 4.51
N LEU A 177 -12.24 -1.18 4.11
CA LEU A 177 -13.59 -1.02 4.67
C LEU A 177 -13.75 -1.67 6.05
N LYS A 178 -12.71 -2.32 6.58
CA LYS A 178 -12.73 -3.13 7.82
C LYS A 178 -13.72 -4.31 7.79
N ASP A 179 -14.12 -4.73 6.60
CA ASP A 179 -14.90 -5.93 6.36
C ASP A 179 -13.96 -7.15 6.29
N PHE A 180 -13.43 -7.50 7.46
CA PHE A 180 -12.35 -8.48 7.57
C PHE A 180 -12.75 -9.89 7.14
N GLU A 181 -14.04 -10.26 7.26
CA GLU A 181 -14.52 -11.60 6.85
C GLU A 181 -14.47 -11.74 5.33
N ASN A 182 -15.01 -10.78 4.59
CA ASN A 182 -14.93 -10.77 3.13
C ASN A 182 -13.48 -10.58 2.63
N ALA A 183 -12.66 -9.80 3.33
CA ALA A 183 -11.24 -9.67 3.02
C ALA A 183 -10.51 -11.02 3.11
N LEU A 184 -10.68 -11.75 4.22
CA LEU A 184 -10.07 -13.07 4.42
C LEU A 184 -10.53 -14.08 3.37
N SER A 185 -11.84 -14.12 3.07
CA SER A 185 -12.38 -14.99 2.03
C SER A 185 -11.78 -14.71 0.65
N ALA A 186 -11.63 -13.44 0.29
CA ALA A 186 -11.03 -13.03 -0.98
C ALA A 186 -9.54 -13.42 -1.06
N PHE A 187 -8.76 -13.17 0.01
CA PHE A 187 -7.36 -13.62 0.05
C PHE A 187 -7.23 -15.14 0.05
N GLU A 188 -8.13 -15.88 0.67
CA GLU A 188 -8.15 -17.35 0.62
C GLU A 188 -8.37 -17.85 -0.80
N ASN A 189 -9.28 -17.23 -1.54
CA ASN A 189 -9.48 -17.56 -2.96
C ASN A 189 -8.22 -17.25 -3.79
N ALA A 190 -7.59 -16.08 -3.58
CA ALA A 190 -6.34 -15.74 -4.26
C ALA A 190 -5.23 -16.77 -3.98
N ILE A 191 -5.06 -17.16 -2.71
CA ILE A 191 -4.05 -18.15 -2.29
C ILE A 191 -4.39 -19.55 -2.80
N TRP A 192 -5.67 -19.91 -2.92
CA TRP A 192 -6.08 -21.20 -3.49
C TRP A 192 -5.74 -21.29 -4.98
N LEU A 193 -5.95 -20.19 -5.71
CA LEU A 193 -5.64 -20.08 -7.14
C LEU A 193 -4.12 -19.98 -7.38
N SER A 194 -3.41 -19.22 -6.55
CA SER A 194 -1.96 -19.03 -6.61
C SER A 194 -1.32 -19.25 -5.23
N PRO A 195 -0.95 -20.49 -4.86
CA PRO A 195 -0.48 -20.82 -3.50
C PRO A 195 0.83 -20.18 -3.09
N GLN A 196 1.58 -19.62 -4.03
CA GLN A 196 2.87 -18.94 -3.81
C GLN A 196 2.76 -17.42 -3.98
N GLU A 197 1.56 -16.87 -4.14
CA GLU A 197 1.35 -15.43 -4.26
C GLU A 197 1.61 -14.73 -2.92
N VAL A 198 2.82 -14.18 -2.80
CA VAL A 198 3.32 -13.60 -1.53
C VAL A 198 2.44 -12.47 -1.04
N MET A 199 1.95 -11.61 -1.95
CA MET A 199 1.13 -10.46 -1.56
C MET A 199 -0.22 -10.88 -0.97
N ALA A 200 -0.86 -11.91 -1.53
CA ALA A 200 -2.13 -12.43 -0.98
C ALA A 200 -1.93 -13.08 0.40
N ILE A 201 -0.83 -13.84 0.56
CA ILE A 201 -0.46 -14.45 1.85
C ILE A 201 -0.16 -13.36 2.89
N TYR A 202 0.62 -12.34 2.51
CA TYR A 202 0.94 -11.18 3.35
C TYR A 202 -0.32 -10.43 3.77
N ASN A 203 -1.20 -10.09 2.83
CA ASN A 203 -2.42 -9.34 3.10
C ASN A 203 -3.36 -10.12 4.04
N LYS A 204 -3.49 -11.45 3.84
CA LYS A 204 -4.22 -12.32 4.77
C LYS A 204 -3.60 -12.26 6.17
N ALA A 205 -2.28 -12.39 6.28
CA ALA A 205 -1.57 -12.32 7.55
C ALA A 205 -1.80 -10.97 8.25
N TYR A 206 -1.77 -9.89 7.49
CA TYR A 206 -1.99 -8.55 8.04
C TYR A 206 -3.41 -8.34 8.58
N ILE A 207 -4.43 -8.85 7.88
CA ILE A 207 -5.80 -8.83 8.42
C ILE A 207 -5.92 -9.66 9.72
N LEU A 208 -5.29 -10.84 9.77
CA LEU A 208 -5.28 -11.66 10.98
C LEU A 208 -4.58 -10.93 12.13
N LEU A 209 -3.49 -10.21 11.86
CA LEU A 209 -2.79 -9.38 12.83
C LEU A 209 -3.70 -8.26 13.36
N LEU A 210 -4.43 -7.55 12.48
CA LEU A 210 -5.39 -6.52 12.88
C LEU A 210 -6.55 -7.07 13.73
N LYS A 211 -6.92 -8.34 13.53
CA LYS A 211 -7.91 -9.06 14.37
C LYS A 211 -7.33 -9.55 15.70
N GLY A 212 -6.03 -9.38 15.95
CA GLY A 212 -5.35 -9.90 17.15
C GLY A 212 -5.05 -11.39 17.11
N ASN A 213 -5.22 -12.06 15.98
CA ASN A 213 -4.97 -13.49 15.80
C ASN A 213 -3.46 -13.75 15.53
N LEU A 214 -2.61 -13.45 16.51
CA LEU A 214 -1.14 -13.43 16.35
C LEU A 214 -0.57 -14.75 15.82
N GLU A 215 -1.02 -15.91 16.31
CA GLU A 215 -0.51 -17.22 15.91
C GLU A 215 -0.81 -17.53 14.46
N GLN A 216 -2.05 -17.25 14.01
CA GLN A 216 -2.44 -17.45 12.60
C GLN A 216 -1.73 -16.46 11.68
N ALA A 217 -1.60 -15.19 12.10
CA ALA A 217 -0.85 -14.18 11.37
C ALA A 217 0.61 -14.60 11.19
N LEU A 218 1.27 -15.05 12.27
CA LEU A 218 2.64 -15.55 12.25
C LEU A 218 2.79 -16.72 11.27
N GLY A 219 1.86 -17.68 11.31
CA GLY A 219 1.88 -18.82 10.37
C GLY A 219 1.81 -18.39 8.91
N CYS A 220 0.97 -17.39 8.60
CA CYS A 220 0.88 -16.84 7.24
C CYS A 220 2.15 -16.04 6.86
N PHE A 221 2.69 -15.20 7.74
CA PHE A 221 3.93 -14.46 7.45
C PHE A 221 5.12 -15.40 7.25
N LEU A 222 5.26 -16.47 8.06
CA LEU A 222 6.31 -17.48 7.87
C LEU A 222 6.14 -18.21 6.52
N LYS A 223 4.91 -18.48 6.09
CA LYS A 223 4.65 -19.03 4.76
C LYS A 223 5.09 -18.04 3.66
N ALA A 224 4.78 -16.76 3.80
CA ALA A 224 5.20 -15.72 2.86
C ALA A 224 6.74 -15.65 2.77
N ASP A 225 7.46 -15.68 3.90
CA ASP A 225 8.93 -15.69 3.94
C ASP A 225 9.53 -16.95 3.31
N THR A 226 8.80 -18.07 3.36
CA THR A 226 9.21 -19.30 2.67
C THR A 226 9.07 -19.19 1.15
N CYS A 227 8.02 -18.50 0.66
CA CYS A 227 7.79 -18.28 -0.77
C CYS A 227 8.79 -17.27 -1.36
N GLU A 228 9.01 -16.16 -0.66
CA GLU A 228 9.97 -15.12 -1.04
C GLU A 228 10.72 -14.62 0.21
N PRO A 229 11.96 -15.10 0.41
CA PRO A 229 12.72 -14.77 1.60
C PRO A 229 13.17 -13.30 1.65
N ASN A 230 13.21 -12.78 2.88
CA ASN A 230 13.75 -11.46 3.19
C ASN A 230 12.96 -10.26 2.61
N VAL A 231 11.69 -10.43 2.28
CA VAL A 231 10.79 -9.30 2.00
C VAL A 231 10.66 -8.48 3.29
N PHE A 232 11.03 -7.20 3.24
CA PHE A 232 11.13 -6.35 4.44
C PHE A 232 9.86 -6.37 5.28
N GLU A 233 8.70 -6.16 4.68
CA GLU A 233 7.41 -6.10 5.35
C GLU A 233 7.08 -7.40 6.08
N VAL A 234 7.38 -8.54 5.43
CA VAL A 234 7.13 -9.87 5.97
C VAL A 234 8.00 -10.13 7.20
N ILE A 235 9.34 -10.02 7.05
CA ILE A 235 10.26 -10.32 8.15
C ILE A 235 10.13 -9.34 9.31
N PHE A 236 9.77 -8.09 9.03
CA PHE A 236 9.51 -7.08 10.05
C PHE A 236 8.30 -7.47 10.92
N HIS A 237 7.18 -7.88 10.30
CA HIS A 237 6.00 -8.31 11.06
C HIS A 237 6.23 -9.62 11.82
N ILE A 238 6.99 -10.58 11.25
CA ILE A 238 7.39 -11.79 11.98
C ILE A 238 8.13 -11.39 13.27
N GLY A 239 9.12 -10.52 13.15
CA GLY A 239 9.89 -10.04 14.28
C GLY A 239 9.03 -9.34 15.34
N GLN A 240 8.12 -8.47 14.91
CA GLN A 240 7.19 -7.77 15.81
C GLN A 240 6.28 -8.74 16.58
N ILE A 241 5.69 -9.71 15.88
CA ILE A 241 4.81 -10.71 16.48
C ILE A 241 5.60 -11.53 17.52
N PHE A 242 6.83 -11.96 17.22
CA PHE A 242 7.65 -12.67 18.20
C PHE A 242 7.97 -11.81 19.43
N VAL A 243 8.21 -10.51 19.28
CA VAL A 243 8.39 -9.59 20.43
C VAL A 243 7.12 -9.51 21.27
N GLU A 244 5.96 -9.40 20.62
CA GLU A 244 4.65 -9.34 21.29
C GLU A 244 4.33 -10.63 22.04
N MET A 245 4.69 -11.78 21.46
CA MET A 245 4.58 -13.10 22.11
C MET A 245 5.66 -13.35 23.18
N GLY A 246 6.59 -12.42 23.42
CA GLY A 246 7.68 -12.57 24.38
C GLY A 246 8.83 -13.48 23.91
N ALA A 247 8.80 -13.96 22.66
CA ALA A 247 9.80 -14.87 22.10
C ALA A 247 10.98 -14.09 21.47
N ASN A 248 11.67 -13.29 22.31
CA ASN A 248 12.65 -12.30 21.84
C ASN A 248 13.87 -12.94 21.16
N GLU A 249 14.31 -14.14 21.56
CA GLU A 249 15.38 -14.88 20.89
C GLU A 249 15.02 -15.23 19.43
N LYS A 250 13.73 -15.53 19.18
CA LYS A 250 13.23 -15.78 17.80
C LYS A 250 13.02 -14.49 17.03
N ALA A 251 12.62 -13.41 17.71
CA ALA A 251 12.40 -12.10 17.10
C ALA A 251 13.69 -11.48 16.54
N ARG A 252 14.79 -11.63 17.29
CA ARG A 252 16.06 -10.98 17.01
C ARG A 252 16.56 -11.16 15.57
N PRO A 253 16.74 -12.38 15.03
CA PRO A 253 17.26 -12.57 13.67
C PRO A 253 16.36 -11.93 12.60
N TYR A 254 15.04 -11.96 12.75
CA TYR A 254 14.11 -11.33 11.82
C TYR A 254 14.21 -9.80 11.86
N LEU A 255 14.31 -9.19 13.05
CA LEU A 255 14.46 -7.75 13.19
C LEU A 255 15.83 -7.24 12.72
N GLU A 256 16.90 -8.01 12.97
CA GLU A 256 18.23 -7.72 12.41
C GLU A 256 18.17 -7.74 10.86
N ALA A 257 17.59 -8.78 10.27
CA ALA A 257 17.38 -8.87 8.83
C ALA A 257 16.52 -7.71 8.29
N ALA A 258 15.44 -7.34 8.99
CA ALA A 258 14.60 -6.21 8.60
C ALA A 258 15.37 -4.88 8.59
N THR A 259 16.24 -4.63 9.58
CA THR A 259 17.08 -3.42 9.58
C THR A 259 18.15 -3.39 8.48
N LEU A 260 18.56 -4.56 7.99
CA LEU A 260 19.45 -4.69 6.82
C LEU A 260 18.68 -4.48 5.52
N ALA A 261 17.51 -5.08 5.37
CA ALA A 261 16.66 -4.96 4.18
C ALA A 261 16.18 -3.50 3.98
N ASN A 262 15.81 -2.82 5.07
CA ASN A 262 15.45 -1.40 5.03
C ASN A 262 16.16 -0.60 6.14
N ASN A 263 17.34 -0.10 5.82
CA ASN A 263 18.18 0.66 6.77
C ASN A 263 17.68 2.08 7.05
N ARG A 264 16.54 2.49 6.47
CA ARG A 264 15.86 3.76 6.71
C ARG A 264 14.54 3.59 7.49
N SER A 265 14.21 2.38 7.92
CA SER A 265 13.01 2.13 8.72
C SER A 265 13.27 2.42 10.21
N GLY A 266 12.84 3.59 10.69
CA GLY A 266 12.83 3.91 12.12
C GLY A 266 12.07 2.87 12.96
N PRO A 267 10.87 2.44 12.56
CA PRO A 267 10.12 1.37 13.24
C PRO A 267 10.90 0.05 13.38
N ALA A 268 11.66 -0.38 12.35
CA ALA A 268 12.44 -1.61 12.44
C ALA A 268 13.55 -1.50 13.49
N PHE A 269 14.29 -0.39 13.51
CA PHE A 269 15.31 -0.14 14.54
C PHE A 269 14.70 0.01 15.94
N LYS A 270 13.51 0.60 16.08
CA LYS A 270 12.80 0.68 17.35
C LYS A 270 12.41 -0.72 17.85
N SER A 271 11.83 -1.55 17.01
CA SER A 271 11.45 -2.93 17.35
C SER A 271 12.68 -3.78 17.70
N LEU A 272 13.79 -3.63 16.95
CA LEU A 272 15.06 -4.28 17.28
C LEU A 272 15.58 -3.81 18.65
N GLY A 273 15.54 -2.51 18.92
CA GLY A 273 15.93 -1.96 20.23
C GLY A 273 15.11 -2.54 21.37
N ALA A 274 13.79 -2.65 21.21
CA ALA A 274 12.90 -3.24 22.18
C ALA A 274 13.18 -4.75 22.41
N CYS A 275 13.44 -5.48 21.36
CA CYS A 275 13.84 -6.89 21.41
C CYS A 275 15.15 -7.07 22.17
N LEU A 276 16.19 -6.31 21.82
CA LEU A 276 17.51 -6.37 22.46
C LEU A 276 17.47 -5.96 23.92
N ASP A 277 16.67 -4.96 24.26
CA ASP A 277 16.46 -4.52 25.64
C ASP A 277 15.86 -5.65 26.49
N LYS A 278 14.80 -6.31 26.01
CA LYS A 278 14.18 -7.46 26.66
C LYS A 278 15.12 -8.67 26.80
N LEU A 279 16.11 -8.79 25.93
CA LEU A 279 17.19 -9.80 26.02
C LEU A 279 18.33 -9.37 26.96
N GLY A 280 18.29 -8.19 27.57
CA GLY A 280 19.35 -7.67 28.43
C GLY A 280 20.58 -7.19 27.66
N LEU A 281 20.51 -7.11 26.33
CA LEU A 281 21.59 -6.65 25.46
C LEU A 281 21.59 -5.12 25.35
N THR A 282 21.77 -4.47 26.50
CA THR A 282 21.56 -3.02 26.67
C THR A 282 22.42 -2.16 25.74
N LYS A 283 23.66 -2.57 25.47
CA LYS A 283 24.57 -1.80 24.59
C LYS A 283 24.06 -1.78 23.15
N GLU A 284 23.63 -2.94 22.69
CA GLU A 284 23.08 -3.13 21.35
C GLU A 284 21.72 -2.43 21.21
N ALA A 285 20.87 -2.51 22.25
CA ALA A 285 19.58 -1.80 22.30
C ALA A 285 19.78 -0.28 22.17
N ILE A 286 20.75 0.32 22.88
CA ILE A 286 21.11 1.73 22.75
C ILE A 286 21.51 2.08 21.31
N GLN A 287 22.28 1.24 20.62
CA GLN A 287 22.66 1.51 19.23
C GLN A 287 21.45 1.47 18.30
N ALA A 288 20.54 0.49 18.49
CA ALA A 288 19.32 0.39 17.71
C ALA A 288 18.42 1.63 17.92
N TYR A 289 18.15 2.03 19.16
CA TYR A 289 17.36 3.24 19.43
C TYR A 289 18.03 4.53 18.93
N LYS A 290 19.36 4.66 19.00
CA LYS A 290 20.07 5.77 18.37
C LYS A 290 19.82 5.86 16.87
N ARG A 291 19.80 4.71 16.19
CA ARG A 291 19.48 4.67 14.77
C ARG A 291 18.03 5.07 14.53
N ALA A 292 17.07 4.56 15.32
CA ALA A 292 15.66 4.94 15.22
C ALA A 292 15.47 6.45 15.38
N VAL A 293 16.06 7.06 16.43
CA VAL A 293 16.00 8.52 16.68
C VAL A 293 16.69 9.33 15.58
N LYS A 294 17.80 8.83 15.03
CA LYS A 294 18.48 9.50 13.91
C LYS A 294 17.62 9.54 12.65
N ILE A 295 16.85 8.47 12.39
CA ILE A 295 15.95 8.37 11.23
C ILE A 295 14.68 9.20 11.47
N ASN A 296 14.09 9.09 12.66
CA ASN A 296 12.90 9.85 13.07
C ASN A 296 13.15 10.59 14.40
N PRO A 297 13.64 11.83 14.37
CA PRO A 297 13.85 12.62 15.58
C PRO A 297 12.55 12.97 16.34
N GLY A 298 11.39 12.78 15.73
CA GLY A 298 10.06 12.99 16.32
C GLY A 298 9.49 11.75 17.01
N ASP A 299 10.20 10.61 17.04
CA ASP A 299 9.72 9.42 17.75
C ASP A 299 9.95 9.56 19.26
N ALA A 300 8.95 10.12 19.95
CA ALA A 300 8.99 10.37 21.38
C ALA A 300 9.25 9.08 22.21
N GLU A 301 8.76 7.93 21.74
CA GLU A 301 8.95 6.66 22.43
C GLU A 301 10.42 6.21 22.38
N SER A 302 11.04 6.22 21.21
CA SER A 302 12.47 5.88 21.06
C SER A 302 13.37 6.81 21.86
N LEU A 303 13.07 8.12 21.91
CA LEU A 303 13.77 9.09 22.74
C LEU A 303 13.66 8.73 24.23
N SER A 304 12.45 8.46 24.70
CA SER A 304 12.18 8.11 26.10
C SER A 304 12.86 6.80 26.51
N LEU A 305 12.84 5.77 25.63
CA LEU A 305 13.49 4.48 25.87
C LEU A 305 15.00 4.61 25.89
N LEU A 306 15.57 5.38 24.97
CA LEU A 306 17.01 5.65 24.96
C LEU A 306 17.46 6.40 26.20
N GLY A 307 16.70 7.42 26.65
CA GLY A 307 16.96 8.14 27.90
C GLY A 307 16.89 7.21 29.12
N ARG A 308 15.91 6.31 29.20
CA ARG A 308 15.79 5.29 30.25
C ARG A 308 17.04 4.41 30.31
N LEU A 309 17.48 3.86 29.17
CA LEU A 309 18.66 2.98 29.12
C LEU A 309 19.95 3.68 29.56
N TYR A 310 20.14 4.96 29.23
CA TYR A 310 21.27 5.73 29.74
C TYR A 310 21.17 5.94 31.24
N THR A 311 19.97 6.21 31.75
CA THR A 311 19.72 6.42 33.18
C THR A 311 20.01 5.15 33.99
N GLU A 312 19.54 3.99 33.55
CA GLU A 312 19.76 2.68 34.19
C GLU A 312 21.24 2.31 34.26
N ARG A 313 22.02 2.73 33.24
CA ARG A 313 23.48 2.52 33.26
C ARG A 313 24.25 3.52 34.09
N GLY A 314 23.60 4.58 34.57
CA GLY A 314 24.28 5.69 35.24
C GLY A 314 25.27 6.45 34.31
N GLU A 315 25.15 6.28 33.00
CA GLU A 315 26.03 6.89 32.01
C GLU A 315 25.34 8.07 31.31
N SER A 316 26.09 9.16 31.10
CA SER A 316 25.60 10.28 30.27
C SER A 316 24.22 10.82 30.70
N LEU A 317 24.01 11.03 32.01
CA LEU A 317 22.73 11.50 32.58
C LEU A 317 22.27 12.84 31.97
N ASP A 318 23.19 13.69 31.51
CA ASP A 318 22.85 14.92 30.80
C ASP A 318 22.25 14.65 29.41
N VAL A 319 22.77 13.66 28.72
CA VAL A 319 22.18 13.22 27.45
C VAL A 319 20.81 12.59 27.71
N ALA A 320 20.68 11.76 28.76
CA ALA A 320 19.43 11.15 29.15
C ALA A 320 18.34 12.21 29.42
N SER A 321 18.71 13.31 30.16
CA SER A 321 17.73 14.38 30.45
C SER A 321 17.26 15.08 29.15
N VAL A 322 18.16 15.41 28.24
CA VAL A 322 17.80 16.04 26.96
C VAL A 322 16.85 15.15 26.15
N LEU A 323 17.12 13.84 26.07
CA LEU A 323 16.28 12.88 25.35
C LEU A 323 14.90 12.74 25.99
N CYS A 324 14.83 12.57 27.32
CA CYS A 324 13.55 12.47 28.02
C CYS A 324 12.76 13.78 28.00
N GLU A 325 13.41 14.93 28.15
CA GLU A 325 12.77 16.25 27.98
C GLU A 325 12.20 16.43 26.58
N GLN A 326 12.94 16.00 25.54
CA GLN A 326 12.45 16.04 24.17
C GLN A 326 11.24 15.12 23.98
N SER A 327 11.25 13.91 24.58
CA SER A 327 10.10 12.99 24.51
C SER A 327 8.86 13.58 25.18
N VAL A 328 9.01 14.23 26.31
CA VAL A 328 7.91 14.93 27.02
C VAL A 328 7.39 16.12 26.21
N ARG A 329 8.27 16.90 25.55
CA ARG A 329 7.83 17.98 24.64
C ARG A 329 7.00 17.49 23.46
N LEU A 330 7.34 16.32 22.91
CA LEU A 330 6.63 15.71 21.77
C LEU A 330 5.31 15.09 22.19
N ALA A 331 5.21 14.57 23.41
CA ALA A 331 4.00 13.96 23.95
C ALA A 331 3.79 14.40 25.43
N PRO A 332 3.34 15.65 25.65
CA PRO A 332 3.29 16.26 26.99
C PRO A 332 2.32 15.58 27.95
N ASP A 333 1.31 14.89 27.42
CA ASP A 333 0.28 14.19 28.20
C ASP A 333 0.62 12.72 28.47
N ASN A 334 1.83 12.29 28.14
CA ASN A 334 2.25 10.90 28.39
C ASN A 334 2.91 10.77 29.77
N GLY A 335 2.16 10.24 30.76
CA GLY A 335 2.64 10.05 32.13
C GLY A 335 3.89 9.16 32.23
N LEU A 336 4.03 8.14 31.39
CA LEU A 336 5.22 7.28 31.38
C LEU A 336 6.49 8.04 30.98
N PHE A 337 6.40 8.97 30.01
CA PHE A 337 7.56 9.76 29.59
C PHE A 337 8.00 10.73 30.71
N ARG A 338 7.05 11.35 31.39
CA ARG A 338 7.32 12.17 32.58
C ARG A 338 7.92 11.35 33.73
N HIS A 339 7.39 10.18 33.98
CA HIS A 339 7.93 9.26 34.99
C HIS A 339 9.40 8.92 34.69
N ARG A 340 9.75 8.62 33.43
CA ARG A 340 11.14 8.36 33.02
C ARG A 340 12.02 9.59 33.17
N LEU A 341 11.52 10.79 32.85
CA LEU A 341 12.24 12.05 33.07
C LEU A 341 12.47 12.29 34.56
N GLY A 342 11.47 12.02 35.42
CA GLY A 342 11.62 12.06 36.88
C GLY A 342 12.77 11.18 37.37
N HIS A 343 12.89 9.94 36.85
CA HIS A 343 14.01 9.05 37.18
C HIS A 343 15.38 9.63 36.75
N VAL A 344 15.46 10.29 35.59
CA VAL A 344 16.70 10.95 35.16
C VAL A 344 17.10 12.02 36.17
N PHE A 345 16.16 12.92 36.54
CA PHE A 345 16.42 13.98 37.53
C PHE A 345 16.75 13.44 38.91
N LEU A 346 16.10 12.34 39.32
CA LEU A 346 16.43 11.67 40.60
C LEU A 346 17.88 11.16 40.62
N ASN A 347 18.33 10.54 39.52
CA ASN A 347 19.72 10.06 39.38
C ASN A 347 20.73 11.20 39.24
N GLN A 348 20.31 12.39 38.74
CA GLN A 348 21.13 13.60 38.75
C GLN A 348 21.16 14.30 40.10
N GLY A 349 20.40 13.84 41.11
CA GLY A 349 20.26 14.50 42.42
C GLY A 349 19.39 15.76 42.38
N LYS A 350 18.68 16.04 41.30
CA LYS A 350 17.77 17.17 41.11
C LYS A 350 16.40 16.89 41.71
N LEU A 351 16.34 16.71 43.06
CA LEU A 351 15.17 16.17 43.75
C LEU A 351 13.88 16.98 43.48
N ASN A 352 13.96 18.33 43.48
CA ASN A 352 12.75 19.14 43.19
C ASN A 352 12.17 18.90 41.81
N HIS A 353 13.04 18.77 40.80
CA HIS A 353 12.59 18.48 39.42
C HIS A 353 12.05 17.07 39.28
N ALA A 354 12.70 16.09 39.96
CA ALA A 354 12.22 14.72 39.98
C ALA A 354 10.82 14.61 40.59
N LEU A 355 10.60 15.25 41.75
CA LEU A 355 9.30 15.27 42.42
C LEU A 355 8.21 15.85 41.52
N ALA A 356 8.47 17.01 40.87
CA ALA A 356 7.50 17.65 40.00
C ALA A 356 7.11 16.77 38.81
N GLU A 357 8.08 16.09 38.18
CA GLU A 357 7.76 15.19 37.04
C GLU A 357 7.02 13.92 37.49
N PHE A 358 7.32 13.37 38.66
CA PHE A 358 6.55 12.21 39.22
C PHE A 358 5.12 12.59 39.60
N GLU A 359 4.91 13.78 40.21
CA GLU A 359 3.58 14.29 40.52
C GLU A 359 2.75 14.54 39.24
N LEU A 360 3.36 15.13 38.19
CA LEU A 360 2.71 15.27 36.88
C LEU A 360 2.39 13.92 36.24
N ALA A 361 3.31 12.95 36.33
CA ALA A 361 3.07 11.60 35.82
C ALA A 361 1.88 10.94 36.54
N ALA A 362 1.81 11.06 37.87
CA ALA A 362 0.71 10.54 38.69
C ALA A 362 -0.63 11.24 38.34
N ALA A 363 -0.63 12.55 38.11
CA ALA A 363 -1.81 13.29 37.69
C ALA A 363 -2.32 12.84 36.29
N MET A 364 -1.47 12.26 35.46
CA MET A 364 -1.78 11.66 34.15
C MET A 364 -2.11 10.17 34.24
N GLY A 365 -2.28 9.63 35.46
CA GLY A 365 -2.69 8.25 35.68
C GLY A 365 -1.55 7.21 35.66
N HIS A 366 -0.28 7.65 35.60
CA HIS A 366 0.87 6.75 35.75
C HIS A 366 1.13 6.46 37.22
N ASP A 367 1.37 5.19 37.60
CA ASP A 367 1.73 4.80 38.94
C ASP A 367 3.15 5.29 39.30
N SER A 368 3.24 6.49 39.88
CA SER A 368 4.49 7.12 40.27
C SER A 368 4.54 7.41 41.80
N GLN A 369 3.55 6.94 42.58
CA GLN A 369 3.46 7.20 44.00
C GLN A 369 4.69 6.71 44.80
N PRO A 370 5.25 5.51 44.53
CA PRO A 370 6.46 5.06 45.24
C PRO A 370 7.68 6.00 45.01
N GLN A 371 7.80 6.55 43.80
CA GLN A 371 8.91 7.46 43.45
C GLN A 371 8.73 8.85 44.06
N ILE A 372 7.48 9.30 44.23
CA ILE A 372 7.17 10.55 44.94
C ILE A 372 7.61 10.39 46.42
N GLU A 373 7.24 9.32 47.10
CA GLU A 373 7.60 9.04 48.47
C GLU A 373 9.12 8.92 48.66
N GLU A 374 9.79 8.13 47.80
CA GLU A 374 11.25 8.01 47.82
C GLU A 374 11.94 9.36 47.63
N THR A 375 11.44 10.20 46.73
CA THR A 375 12.04 11.52 46.45
C THR A 375 11.86 12.45 47.64
N GLN A 376 10.70 12.45 48.30
CA GLN A 376 10.41 13.24 49.49
C GLN A 376 11.28 12.82 50.67
N ASP A 377 11.50 11.53 50.87
CA ASP A 377 12.39 10.99 51.92
C ASP A 377 13.84 11.45 51.69
N ARG A 378 14.33 11.37 50.45
CA ARG A 378 15.69 11.88 50.11
C ARG A 378 15.83 13.41 50.29
N MET A 379 14.76 14.18 50.02
CA MET A 379 14.75 15.63 50.28
C MET A 379 14.81 15.94 51.78
N THR A 380 14.10 15.15 52.56
CA THR A 380 14.09 15.32 54.04
C THR A 380 15.45 14.98 54.64
N ALA A 381 16.05 13.87 54.25
CA ALA A 381 17.39 13.46 54.66
C ALA A 381 18.47 14.50 54.26
N SER A 382 18.37 15.08 53.09
CA SER A 382 19.30 16.11 52.60
C SER A 382 19.20 17.46 53.34
N ARG A 383 18.07 17.73 54.02
CA ARG A 383 17.88 18.92 54.87
C ARG A 383 18.37 18.72 56.28
N ALA A 384 18.52 17.48 56.72
CA ALA A 384 18.94 17.09 58.05
C ALA A 384 20.47 16.90 58.19
N SER A 385 21.15 16.79 57.04
CA SER A 385 22.63 16.72 56.92
C SER A 385 23.25 18.09 56.62
#